data_c9947a854547aac90afffa730c3b6594
#
_entry.id   c9947a854547aac90afffa730c3b6594
#
_cell.length_a   1.000
_cell.length_b   1.000
_cell.length_c   1.000
_cell.angle_alpha   90.00
_cell.angle_beta   90.00
_cell.angle_gamma   90.00
#
_symmetry.space_group_name_H-M   'P 1'
#
loop_
_entity.id
_entity.type
_entity.pdbx_description
1 polymer ?
#
loop_
_entity_poly.entity_id
_entity_poly.type
_entity_poly.pdbx_seq_one_letter_code
_entity_poly.pdbx_strand_id
1 'polypeptide(L)'
;MMPVCLAQQNFHEIAPPVDYSFLPAWAIFLASFVGLSLIGLVVWLARRRRPAVPPKLPREIALEQLERIGAEIETVNPYQFSIRVSDILRRYVTNQYALPVTRQTSVEFLTALAKSSPFSANEKSLLEDFLNRCDLIKFARYEATSADSHLVLEEAMRFVKGEQLALA
;
A
#
# COMPACT_ATOMS: atom_id res chain seq x y z
N MET A 1 49.12 17.95 93.93
CA MET A 1 49.54 18.01 92.55
C MET A 1 49.26 16.66 91.92
N MET A 2 48.10 16.54 91.22
CA MET A 2 47.77 15.31 90.48
C MET A 2 47.93 15.54 89.00
N PRO A 3 48.60 14.68 88.25
CA PRO A 3 48.68 14.80 86.81
C PRO A 3 47.41 14.26 86.17
N VAL A 4 46.81 15.08 85.41
CA VAL A 4 45.66 14.69 84.52
C VAL A 4 46.21 13.86 83.34
N CYS A 5 45.81 12.58 83.36
CA CYS A 5 46.13 11.67 82.29
C CYS A 5 45.19 11.97 81.06
N LEU A 6 45.70 12.63 80.08
CA LEU A 6 44.98 12.82 78.78
C LEU A 6 44.99 11.49 78.03
N ALA A 7 43.85 10.81 78.07
CA ALA A 7 43.62 9.65 77.21
C ALA A 7 43.52 10.12 75.76
N GLN A 8 44.51 9.82 74.96
CA GLN A 8 44.47 9.97 73.47
C GLN A 8 43.43 8.97 72.96
N GLN A 9 42.30 9.52 72.53
CA GLN A 9 41.35 8.74 71.72
C GLN A 9 41.96 8.58 70.31
N ASN A 10 42.37 7.34 70.02
CA ASN A 10 42.70 6.95 68.65
C ASN A 10 41.42 6.95 67.82
N PHE A 11 41.22 8.00 67.08
CA PHE A 11 40.20 8.00 66.00
C PHE A 11 40.64 6.97 64.98
N HIS A 12 39.85 5.91 64.83
CA HIS A 12 39.94 4.97 63.73
C HIS A 12 39.66 5.76 62.48
N GLU A 13 40.65 5.88 61.64
CA GLU A 13 40.51 6.42 60.30
C GLU A 13 39.49 5.56 59.58
N ILE A 14 38.36 6.18 59.19
CA ILE A 14 37.32 5.50 58.41
C ILE A 14 37.95 5.21 57.04
N ALA A 15 38.07 3.92 56.71
CA ALA A 15 38.62 3.51 55.42
C ALA A 15 37.88 4.22 54.29
N PRO A 16 38.58 4.76 53.29
CA PRO A 16 37.94 5.43 52.15
C PRO A 16 36.97 4.47 51.48
N PRO A 17 35.83 4.97 50.91
CA PRO A 17 34.86 4.14 50.23
C PRO A 17 35.57 3.41 49.10
N VAL A 18 35.47 2.09 49.11
CA VAL A 18 36.01 1.23 48.07
C VAL A 18 35.09 1.36 46.83
N ASP A 19 35.59 1.91 45.74
CA ASP A 19 34.87 1.97 44.48
C ASP A 19 34.65 0.54 43.97
N TYR A 20 33.47 0.00 44.18
CA TYR A 20 33.04 -1.27 43.60
C TYR A 20 32.64 -1.09 42.14
N SER A 21 33.54 -0.72 41.30
CA SER A 21 33.35 -0.81 39.85
C SER A 21 33.55 -2.27 39.43
N PHE A 22 32.49 -3.06 39.47
CA PHE A 22 32.53 -4.48 39.09
C PHE A 22 32.87 -4.68 37.61
N LEU A 23 32.73 -3.65 36.77
CA LEU A 23 33.03 -3.74 35.38
C LEU A 23 33.85 -2.51 34.91
N PRO A 24 34.96 -2.71 34.22
CA PRO A 24 35.68 -1.61 33.62
C PRO A 24 34.82 -0.88 32.58
N ALA A 25 34.93 0.44 32.51
CA ALA A 25 34.08 1.27 31.64
C ALA A 25 34.04 0.78 30.17
N TRP A 26 35.15 0.26 29.68
CA TRP A 26 35.23 -0.29 28.31
C TRP A 26 34.31 -1.52 28.11
N ALA A 27 34.09 -2.34 29.15
CA ALA A 27 33.22 -3.51 29.06
C ALA A 27 31.74 -3.10 28.96
N ILE A 28 31.35 -2.00 29.62
CA ILE A 28 30.00 -1.43 29.48
C ILE A 28 29.77 -0.91 28.06
N PHE A 29 30.74 -0.22 27.49
CA PHE A 29 30.67 0.23 26.09
C PHE A 29 30.59 -0.93 25.09
N LEU A 30 31.37 -1.98 25.30
CA LEU A 30 31.30 -3.20 24.47
C LEU A 30 29.94 -3.88 24.56
N ALA A 31 29.42 -4.07 25.77
CA ALA A 31 28.10 -4.68 25.98
C ALA A 31 26.97 -3.86 25.32
N SER A 32 27.01 -2.53 25.44
CA SER A 32 26.06 -1.63 24.78
C SER A 32 26.14 -1.70 23.26
N PHE A 33 27.34 -1.74 22.69
CA PHE A 33 27.53 -1.85 21.25
C PHE A 33 27.05 -3.19 20.70
N VAL A 34 27.32 -4.29 21.40
CA VAL A 34 26.82 -5.63 21.02
C VAL A 34 25.30 -5.68 21.12
N GLY A 35 24.71 -5.13 22.20
CA GLY A 35 23.26 -5.05 22.35
C GLY A 35 22.58 -4.27 21.23
N LEU A 36 23.12 -3.10 20.88
CA LEU A 36 22.58 -2.27 19.81
C LEU A 36 22.71 -2.95 18.43
N SER A 37 23.84 -3.63 18.18
CA SER A 37 24.07 -4.40 16.97
C SER A 37 23.11 -5.57 16.83
N LEU A 38 22.80 -6.26 17.93
CA LEU A 38 21.86 -7.38 17.97
C LEU A 38 20.43 -6.90 17.70
N ILE A 39 20.03 -5.78 18.29
CA ILE A 39 18.73 -5.15 18.04
C ILE A 39 18.63 -4.72 16.58
N GLY A 40 19.66 -4.09 16.03
CA GLY A 40 19.73 -3.71 14.62
C GLY A 40 19.59 -4.92 13.68
N LEU A 41 20.28 -6.02 13.99
CA LEU A 41 20.19 -7.27 13.25
C LEU A 41 18.79 -7.88 13.32
N VAL A 42 18.18 -7.93 14.49
CA VAL A 42 16.81 -8.45 14.67
C VAL A 42 15.80 -7.61 13.91
N VAL A 43 15.88 -6.30 13.98
CA VAL A 43 15.01 -5.39 13.21
C VAL A 43 15.22 -5.56 11.70
N TRP A 44 16.47 -5.70 11.25
CA TRP A 44 16.78 -5.94 9.85
C TRP A 44 16.24 -7.29 9.36
N LEU A 45 16.42 -8.36 10.13
CA LEU A 45 15.87 -9.68 9.84
C LEU A 45 14.33 -9.69 9.86
N ALA A 46 13.71 -9.00 10.81
CA ALA A 46 12.25 -8.87 10.88
C ALA A 46 11.69 -8.09 9.69
N ARG A 47 12.38 -7.03 9.23
CA ARG A 47 12.01 -6.31 8.01
C ARG A 47 12.21 -7.15 6.76
N ARG A 48 13.25 -7.97 6.71
CA ARG A 48 13.53 -8.87 5.58
C ARG A 48 12.57 -10.06 5.52
N ARG A 49 12.07 -10.51 6.69
CA ARG A 49 11.11 -11.61 6.83
C ARG A 49 9.65 -11.15 6.78
N ARG A 50 9.37 -9.88 6.48
CA ARG A 50 7.98 -9.51 6.19
C ARG A 50 7.55 -10.44 5.05
N PRO A 51 6.58 -11.35 5.27
CA PRO A 51 6.09 -12.18 4.19
C PRO A 51 5.66 -11.21 3.10
N ALA A 52 6.27 -11.31 1.94
CA ALA A 52 5.73 -10.65 0.76
C ALA A 52 4.32 -11.23 0.67
N VAL A 53 3.30 -10.42 0.99
CA VAL A 53 1.92 -10.78 0.68
C VAL A 53 1.97 -11.19 -0.78
N PRO A 54 1.57 -12.42 -1.15
CA PRO A 54 1.65 -12.86 -2.53
C PRO A 54 1.00 -11.76 -3.37
N PRO A 55 1.66 -11.33 -4.46
CA PRO A 55 1.12 -10.25 -5.26
C PRO A 55 -0.28 -10.67 -5.68
N LYS A 56 -1.31 -9.94 -5.18
CA LYS A 56 -2.69 -10.17 -5.60
C LYS A 56 -2.73 -10.11 -7.12
N LEU A 57 -3.48 -10.99 -7.73
CA LEU A 57 -3.68 -10.93 -9.18
C LEU A 57 -4.26 -9.56 -9.57
N PRO A 58 -3.89 -9.01 -10.73
CA PRO A 58 -4.46 -7.74 -11.22
C PRO A 58 -5.98 -7.72 -11.20
N ARG A 59 -6.60 -8.87 -11.47
CA ARG A 59 -8.06 -9.09 -11.41
C ARG A 59 -8.62 -8.89 -10.00
N GLU A 60 -7.99 -9.48 -8.99
CA GLU A 60 -8.44 -9.37 -7.59
C GLU A 60 -8.33 -7.93 -7.08
N ILE A 61 -7.25 -7.25 -7.44
CA ILE A 61 -7.04 -5.84 -7.10
C ILE A 61 -8.12 -4.97 -7.73
N ALA A 62 -8.46 -5.22 -9.00
CA ALA A 62 -9.47 -4.46 -9.71
C ALA A 62 -10.85 -4.67 -9.10
N LEU A 63 -11.24 -5.92 -8.81
CA LEU A 63 -12.53 -6.24 -8.18
C LEU A 63 -12.64 -5.59 -6.80
N GLU A 64 -11.63 -5.71 -5.96
CA GLU A 64 -11.62 -5.06 -4.63
C GLU A 64 -11.77 -3.54 -4.72
N GLN A 65 -11.13 -2.90 -5.71
CA GLN A 65 -11.24 -1.46 -5.94
C GLN A 65 -12.63 -1.07 -6.45
N LEU A 66 -13.23 -1.86 -7.37
CA LEU A 66 -14.59 -1.64 -7.88
C LEU A 66 -15.63 -1.81 -6.78
N GLU A 67 -15.52 -2.83 -5.94
CA GLU A 67 -16.40 -3.02 -4.79
C GLU A 67 -16.32 -1.87 -3.81
N ARG A 68 -15.11 -1.38 -3.53
CA ARG A 68 -14.90 -0.25 -2.62
C ARG A 68 -15.57 1.02 -3.11
N ILE A 69 -15.39 1.38 -4.38
CA ILE A 69 -16.04 2.58 -4.93
C ILE A 69 -17.54 2.38 -5.14
N GLY A 70 -18.00 1.14 -5.35
CA GLY A 70 -19.41 0.81 -5.41
C GLY A 70 -20.17 1.14 -4.12
N ALA A 71 -19.50 1.02 -2.96
CA ALA A 71 -20.09 1.44 -1.69
C ALA A 71 -20.29 2.96 -1.57
N GLU A 72 -19.58 3.75 -2.38
CA GLU A 72 -19.66 5.21 -2.40
C GLU A 72 -20.58 5.76 -3.51
N ILE A 73 -21.28 4.90 -4.27
CA ILE A 73 -22.00 5.27 -5.49
C ILE A 73 -23.06 6.34 -5.29
N GLU A 74 -23.76 6.33 -4.17
CA GLU A 74 -24.81 7.31 -3.85
C GLU A 74 -24.26 8.64 -3.32
N THR A 75 -23.00 8.64 -2.88
CA THR A 75 -22.37 9.82 -2.26
C THR A 75 -21.47 10.59 -3.22
N VAL A 76 -21.01 9.95 -4.28
CA VAL A 76 -20.08 10.51 -5.25
C VAL A 76 -20.82 10.99 -6.49
N ASN A 77 -20.46 12.18 -6.98
CA ASN A 77 -21.00 12.68 -8.23
C ASN A 77 -20.72 11.71 -9.39
N PRO A 78 -21.72 11.40 -10.25
CA PRO A 78 -21.56 10.48 -11.38
C PRO A 78 -20.37 10.78 -12.30
N TYR A 79 -20.06 12.05 -12.52
CA TYR A 79 -18.87 12.48 -13.26
C TYR A 79 -17.56 11.97 -12.60
N GLN A 80 -17.40 12.19 -11.30
CA GLN A 80 -16.24 11.74 -10.54
C GLN A 80 -16.18 10.21 -10.45
N PHE A 81 -17.34 9.59 -10.30
CA PHE A 81 -17.48 8.15 -10.28
C PHE A 81 -17.00 7.51 -11.57
N SER A 82 -17.46 7.99 -12.73
CA SER A 82 -17.06 7.48 -14.05
C SER A 82 -15.54 7.59 -14.29
N ILE A 83 -14.90 8.67 -13.81
CA ILE A 83 -13.44 8.83 -13.87
C ILE A 83 -12.76 7.72 -13.07
N ARG A 84 -13.16 7.51 -11.81
CA ARG A 84 -12.56 6.50 -10.94
C ARG A 84 -12.70 5.08 -11.50
N VAL A 85 -13.89 4.73 -11.98
CA VAL A 85 -14.13 3.41 -12.58
C VAL A 85 -13.28 3.21 -13.83
N SER A 86 -13.24 4.20 -14.73
CA SER A 86 -12.44 4.10 -15.94
C SER A 86 -10.93 3.98 -15.66
N ASP A 87 -10.43 4.64 -14.62
CA ASP A 87 -9.02 4.55 -14.21
C ASP A 87 -8.69 3.17 -13.64
N ILE A 88 -9.60 2.58 -12.85
CA ILE A 88 -9.41 1.21 -12.33
C ILE A 88 -9.35 0.21 -13.47
N LEU A 89 -10.28 0.31 -14.43
CA LEU A 89 -10.34 -0.62 -15.55
C LEU A 89 -9.11 -0.49 -16.46
N ARG A 90 -8.68 0.74 -16.77
CA ARG A 90 -7.43 0.98 -17.53
C ARG A 90 -6.22 0.39 -16.83
N ARG A 91 -6.10 0.58 -15.51
CA ARG A 91 -5.02 0.02 -14.72
C ARG A 91 -5.05 -1.51 -14.71
N TYR A 92 -6.23 -2.10 -14.58
CA TYR A 92 -6.40 -3.55 -14.68
C TYR A 92 -5.89 -4.08 -16.01
N VAL A 93 -6.37 -3.52 -17.11
CA VAL A 93 -5.98 -3.93 -18.48
C VAL A 93 -4.47 -3.75 -18.69
N THR A 94 -3.91 -2.62 -18.29
CA THR A 94 -2.48 -2.34 -18.39
C THR A 94 -1.64 -3.39 -17.62
N ASN A 95 -2.04 -3.72 -16.41
CA ASN A 95 -1.31 -4.69 -15.57
C ASN A 95 -1.51 -6.13 -16.05
N GLN A 96 -2.72 -6.49 -16.46
CA GLN A 96 -3.05 -7.84 -16.92
C GLN A 96 -2.34 -8.20 -18.21
N TYR A 97 -2.17 -7.24 -19.12
CA TYR A 97 -1.62 -7.48 -20.44
C TYR A 97 -0.25 -6.84 -20.66
N ALA A 98 0.39 -6.37 -19.58
CA ALA A 98 1.73 -5.74 -19.58
C ALA A 98 1.89 -4.63 -20.63
N LEU A 99 0.84 -3.81 -20.80
CA LEU A 99 0.86 -2.71 -21.74
C LEU A 99 1.69 -1.53 -21.20
N PRO A 100 2.33 -0.73 -22.06
CA PRO A 100 3.04 0.45 -21.59
C PRO A 100 2.06 1.44 -20.95
N VAL A 101 2.33 1.82 -19.69
CA VAL A 101 1.54 2.81 -18.95
C VAL A 101 1.81 4.18 -19.55
N THR A 102 0.91 4.67 -20.37
CA THR A 102 0.97 6.02 -20.92
C THR A 102 -0.33 6.76 -20.58
N ARG A 103 -0.23 8.08 -20.39
CA ARG A 103 -1.41 8.95 -20.28
C ARG A 103 -2.03 9.08 -21.67
N GLN A 104 -2.81 8.09 -22.04
CA GLN A 104 -3.44 8.00 -23.35
C GLN A 104 -4.91 8.41 -23.28
N THR A 105 -5.40 9.01 -24.34
CA THR A 105 -6.83 9.16 -24.57
C THR A 105 -7.49 7.78 -24.74
N SER A 106 -8.83 7.70 -24.63
CA SER A 106 -9.54 6.43 -24.84
C SER A 106 -9.26 5.83 -26.21
N VAL A 107 -9.18 6.66 -27.25
CA VAL A 107 -8.89 6.24 -28.63
C VAL A 107 -7.47 5.68 -28.77
N GLU A 108 -6.48 6.35 -28.21
CA GLU A 108 -5.08 5.88 -28.23
C GLU A 108 -4.91 4.58 -27.46
N PHE A 109 -5.57 4.47 -26.33
CA PHE A 109 -5.58 3.26 -25.49
C PHE A 109 -6.20 2.07 -26.26
N LEU A 110 -7.36 2.25 -26.89
CA LEU A 110 -7.99 1.23 -27.71
C LEU A 110 -7.14 0.86 -28.93
N THR A 111 -6.47 1.83 -29.56
CA THR A 111 -5.56 1.60 -30.68
C THR A 111 -4.33 0.78 -30.25
N ALA A 112 -3.77 1.07 -29.07
CA ALA A 112 -2.67 0.30 -28.52
C ALA A 112 -3.09 -1.14 -28.21
N LEU A 113 -4.27 -1.33 -27.63
CA LEU A 113 -4.88 -2.63 -27.41
C LEU A 113 -5.09 -3.42 -28.70
N ALA A 114 -5.54 -2.78 -29.76
CA ALA A 114 -5.77 -3.44 -31.05
C ALA A 114 -4.49 -4.03 -31.64
N LYS A 115 -3.34 -3.39 -31.40
CA LYS A 115 -2.05 -3.78 -32.00
C LYS A 115 -1.31 -4.89 -31.25
N SER A 116 -1.50 -5.01 -29.94
CA SER A 116 -0.59 -5.80 -29.09
C SER A 116 -1.24 -6.89 -28.24
N SER A 117 -2.56 -7.11 -28.38
CA SER A 117 -3.28 -7.82 -27.33
C SER A 117 -3.95 -9.12 -27.78
N PRO A 118 -3.95 -10.13 -26.92
CA PRO A 118 -4.73 -11.37 -27.08
C PRO A 118 -6.24 -11.17 -26.87
N PHE A 119 -6.74 -9.94 -26.82
CA PHE A 119 -8.16 -9.64 -26.69
C PHE A 119 -8.95 -10.18 -27.87
N SER A 120 -10.02 -10.87 -27.57
CA SER A 120 -11.04 -11.24 -28.57
C SER A 120 -11.73 -9.97 -29.13
N ALA A 121 -12.30 -10.07 -30.31
CA ALA A 121 -13.05 -8.96 -30.90
C ALA A 121 -14.20 -8.49 -29.99
N ASN A 122 -14.83 -9.42 -29.29
CA ASN A 122 -15.91 -9.14 -28.35
C ASN A 122 -15.46 -8.35 -27.13
N GLU A 123 -14.31 -8.73 -26.52
CA GLU A 123 -13.74 -8.00 -25.39
C GLU A 123 -13.33 -6.58 -25.76
N LYS A 124 -12.84 -6.38 -26.98
CA LYS A 124 -12.52 -5.05 -27.51
C LYS A 124 -13.76 -4.18 -27.63
N SER A 125 -14.83 -4.72 -28.19
CA SER A 125 -16.10 -4.00 -28.33
C SER A 125 -16.67 -3.62 -26.98
N LEU A 126 -16.70 -4.55 -26.01
CA LEU A 126 -17.18 -4.27 -24.65
C LEU A 126 -16.38 -3.15 -23.97
N LEU A 127 -15.05 -3.16 -24.14
CA LEU A 127 -14.20 -2.14 -23.55
C LEU A 127 -14.38 -0.79 -24.25
N GLU A 128 -14.57 -0.79 -25.56
CA GLU A 128 -14.85 0.40 -26.36
C GLU A 128 -16.18 1.04 -25.95
N ASP A 129 -17.24 0.26 -25.84
CA ASP A 129 -18.58 0.71 -25.43
C ASP A 129 -18.52 1.30 -24.01
N PHE A 130 -17.83 0.63 -23.09
CA PHE A 130 -17.61 1.12 -21.73
C PHE A 130 -16.87 2.46 -21.70
N LEU A 131 -15.75 2.59 -22.42
CA LEU A 131 -14.97 3.82 -22.44
C LEU A 131 -15.74 4.97 -23.09
N ASN A 132 -16.48 4.70 -24.19
CA ASN A 132 -17.34 5.68 -24.84
C ASN A 132 -18.44 6.18 -23.89
N ARG A 133 -19.04 5.32 -23.10
CA ARG A 133 -20.03 5.70 -22.07
C ARG A 133 -19.40 6.58 -20.99
N CYS A 134 -18.22 6.22 -20.49
CA CYS A 134 -17.48 7.05 -19.55
C CYS A 134 -17.15 8.43 -20.13
N ASP A 135 -16.77 8.49 -21.40
CA ASP A 135 -16.44 9.75 -22.07
C ASP A 135 -17.69 10.61 -22.34
N LEU A 136 -18.85 9.99 -22.63
CA LEU A 136 -20.15 10.70 -22.68
C LEU A 136 -20.46 11.39 -21.35
N ILE A 137 -20.32 10.69 -20.24
CA ILE A 137 -20.55 11.26 -18.90
C ILE A 137 -19.57 12.41 -18.63
N LYS A 138 -18.32 12.31 -19.09
CA LYS A 138 -17.28 13.31 -18.84
C LYS A 138 -17.42 14.57 -19.70
N PHE A 139 -17.80 14.43 -20.97
CA PHE A 139 -17.60 15.48 -21.96
C PHE A 139 -18.87 15.97 -22.67
N ALA A 140 -19.95 15.19 -22.68
CA ALA A 140 -21.13 15.50 -23.49
C ALA A 140 -22.18 16.41 -22.80
N ARG A 141 -21.84 17.08 -21.69
CA ARG A 141 -22.82 17.83 -20.86
C ARG A 141 -24.05 17.00 -20.49
N TYR A 142 -23.88 15.70 -20.43
CA TYR A 142 -24.93 14.76 -20.06
C TYR A 142 -25.19 14.86 -18.56
N GLU A 143 -26.44 15.07 -18.15
CA GLU A 143 -26.83 15.02 -16.74
C GLU A 143 -26.88 13.57 -16.27
N ALA A 144 -25.72 13.02 -15.97
CA ALA A 144 -25.58 11.65 -15.52
C ALA A 144 -26.22 11.48 -14.14
N THR A 145 -26.95 10.39 -13.98
CA THR A 145 -27.66 10.00 -12.77
C THR A 145 -26.91 8.91 -11.99
N SER A 146 -27.35 8.59 -10.79
CA SER A 146 -26.82 7.44 -10.05
C SER A 146 -27.09 6.13 -10.80
N ALA A 147 -28.16 6.02 -11.57
CA ALA A 147 -28.43 4.86 -12.43
C ALA A 147 -27.32 4.63 -13.48
N ASP A 148 -26.79 5.69 -14.06
CA ASP A 148 -25.65 5.61 -14.99
C ASP A 148 -24.39 5.13 -14.27
N SER A 149 -24.17 5.56 -13.01
CA SER A 149 -23.07 5.10 -12.18
C SER A 149 -23.16 3.61 -11.88
N HIS A 150 -24.35 3.12 -11.56
CA HIS A 150 -24.59 1.67 -11.36
C HIS A 150 -24.31 0.87 -12.62
N LEU A 151 -24.75 1.35 -13.78
CA LEU A 151 -24.51 0.69 -15.06
C LEU A 151 -23.02 0.60 -15.39
N VAL A 152 -22.30 1.72 -15.24
CA VAL A 152 -20.84 1.77 -15.47
C VAL A 152 -20.09 0.83 -14.54
N LEU A 153 -20.50 0.74 -13.27
CA LEU A 153 -19.89 -0.17 -12.30
C LEU A 153 -20.15 -1.64 -12.70
N GLU A 154 -21.38 -1.97 -13.03
CA GLU A 154 -21.76 -3.33 -13.44
C GLU A 154 -21.00 -3.78 -14.68
N GLU A 155 -20.92 -2.94 -15.71
CA GLU A 155 -20.15 -3.22 -16.94
C GLU A 155 -18.66 -3.45 -16.63
N ALA A 156 -18.06 -2.61 -15.77
CA ALA A 156 -16.67 -2.78 -15.37
C ALA A 156 -16.44 -4.07 -14.59
N MET A 157 -17.33 -4.42 -13.64
CA MET A 157 -17.23 -5.66 -12.88
C MET A 157 -17.38 -6.89 -13.81
N ARG A 158 -18.33 -6.86 -14.72
CA ARG A 158 -18.56 -7.91 -15.71
C ARG A 158 -17.33 -8.13 -16.58
N PHE A 159 -16.74 -7.06 -17.07
CA PHE A 159 -15.50 -7.13 -17.86
C PHE A 159 -14.35 -7.77 -17.06
N VAL A 160 -14.11 -7.32 -15.82
CA VAL A 160 -13.02 -7.84 -14.98
C VAL A 160 -13.27 -9.31 -14.60
N LYS A 161 -14.52 -9.72 -14.36
CA LYS A 161 -14.88 -11.11 -14.08
C LYS A 161 -14.73 -12.03 -15.29
N GLY A 162 -14.59 -11.47 -16.50
CA GLY A 162 -14.54 -12.27 -17.74
C GLY A 162 -15.84 -13.00 -18.00
N GLU A 163 -16.94 -12.52 -17.42
CA GLU A 163 -18.29 -13.00 -17.74
C GLU A 163 -18.63 -12.50 -19.14
N GLN A 164 -18.20 -13.27 -20.14
CA GLN A 164 -18.68 -13.06 -21.50
C GLN A 164 -20.21 -13.18 -21.44
N LEU A 165 -20.88 -12.19 -22.00
CA LEU A 165 -22.31 -12.32 -22.29
C LEU A 165 -22.45 -13.61 -23.09
N ALA A 166 -22.94 -14.67 -22.45
CA ALA A 166 -23.64 -15.71 -23.15
C ALA A 166 -24.87 -15.00 -23.72
N LEU A 167 -24.74 -14.54 -24.95
CA LEU A 167 -25.87 -14.11 -25.74
C LEU A 167 -26.75 -15.35 -25.88
N ALA A 168 -27.81 -15.37 -25.07
CA ALA A 168 -28.95 -16.28 -25.28
C ALA A 168 -29.69 -15.82 -26.54
#